data_5b797681f6b2ff361b530de16e67cda1
#
_entry.id   5b797681f6b2ff361b530de16e67cda1
#
_cell.length_a   1.000
_cell.length_b   1.000
_cell.length_c   1.000
_cell.angle_alpha   90.00
_cell.angle_beta   90.00
_cell.angle_gamma   90.00
#
_symmetry.space_group_name_H-M   'P 1'
#
loop_
_entity.id
_entity.type
_entity.pdbx_description
1 polymer ?
#
loop_
_entity_poly.entity_id
_entity_poly.type
_entity_poly.pdbx_seq_one_letter_code
_entity_poly.pdbx_strand_id
1 'polypeptide(L)' 'DEGFVVEDLASTNGTYVNGQQISQPTRINVGDVIRIGRSQMQLEA' A
#
# COMPACT_ATOMS: atom_id res chain seq x y z
N ASP A 1 0.25 -16.75 -7.31
CA ASP A 1 -0.37 -16.17 -7.53
C ASP A 1 -0.34 -14.81 -7.79
N GLU A 2 -1.28 -14.07 -7.78
CA GLU A 2 -1.35 -12.87 -8.32
C GLU A 2 -1.25 -11.86 -7.33
N GLY A 3 -0.30 -11.58 -6.69
CA GLY A 3 -0.15 -10.47 -5.79
C GLY A 3 0.33 -9.25 -6.52
N PHE A 4 0.26 -8.14 -5.83
CA PHE A 4 0.80 -6.90 -6.31
C PHE A 4 1.81 -6.41 -5.29
N VAL A 5 2.74 -5.56 -5.73
CA VAL A 5 3.73 -4.99 -4.84
C VAL A 5 3.55 -3.48 -4.84
N VAL A 6 3.50 -2.89 -3.65
CA VAL A 6 3.43 -1.45 -3.52
C VAL A 6 4.76 -0.96 -2.95
N GLU A 7 5.24 0.15 -3.48
CA GLU A 7 6.52 0.68 -3.07
C GLU A 7 6.38 2.17 -2.84
N ASP A 8 6.98 2.65 -1.76
CA ASP A 8 6.95 4.06 -1.43
C ASP A 8 8.20 4.71 -2.02
N LEU A 9 8.01 5.61 -2.99
CA LEU A 9 9.11 6.27 -3.64
C LEU A 9 9.31 7.63 -3.01
N ALA A 10 9.79 7.64 -1.79
CA ALA A 10 10.15 8.87 -1.09
C ALA A 10 8.98 9.83 -0.92
N SER A 11 7.81 9.32 -0.61
CA SER A 11 6.66 10.18 -0.41
C SER A 11 6.82 10.94 0.91
N THR A 12 6.27 12.14 0.95
CA THR A 12 6.36 12.98 2.13
C THR A 12 5.58 12.42 3.30
N ASN A 13 4.42 11.87 3.03
CA ASN A 13 3.54 11.40 4.09
C ASN A 13 3.59 9.92 4.35
N GLY A 14 4.34 9.20 3.54
CA GLY A 14 4.46 7.75 3.71
C GLY A 14 3.32 6.99 3.06
N THR A 15 3.52 5.71 2.95
CA THR A 15 2.54 4.80 2.39
C THR A 15 2.21 3.76 3.47
N TYR A 16 0.93 3.49 3.64
CA TYR A 16 0.47 2.57 4.66
C TYR A 16 -0.30 1.44 4.02
N VAL A 17 -0.09 0.24 4.52
CA VAL A 17 -0.84 -0.93 4.07
C VAL A 17 -1.55 -1.49 5.30
N ASN A 18 -2.88 -1.50 5.27
CA ASN A 18 -3.70 -1.95 6.38
C ASN A 18 -3.33 -1.24 7.68
N GLY A 19 -3.04 0.06 7.56
CA GLY A 19 -2.74 0.88 8.72
C GLY A 19 -1.30 0.84 9.18
N GLN A 20 -0.43 0.12 8.46
CA GLN A 20 0.94 -0.03 8.87
C GLN A 20 1.85 0.63 7.86
N GLN A 21 2.68 1.56 8.29
CA GLN A 21 3.58 2.25 7.36
C GLN A 21 4.63 1.27 6.83
N ILE A 22 4.86 1.33 5.53
CA ILE A 22 5.85 0.47 4.90
C ILE A 22 7.12 1.27 4.65
N SER A 23 8.27 0.60 4.74
CA SER A 23 9.55 1.23 4.47
C SER A 23 10.30 0.49 3.37
N GLN A 24 9.67 -0.45 2.74
CA GLN A 24 10.28 -1.23 1.66
C GLN A 24 9.14 -1.76 0.80
N PRO A 25 9.43 -2.24 -0.40
CA PRO A 25 8.38 -2.80 -1.24
C PRO A 25 7.62 -3.89 -0.49
N THR A 26 6.31 -3.81 -0.51
CA THR A 26 5.47 -4.69 0.28
C THR A 26 4.43 -5.35 -0.61
N ARG A 27 4.30 -6.65 -0.47
CA ARG A 27 3.33 -7.39 -1.27
C ARG A 27 1.94 -7.21 -0.69
N ILE A 28 0.97 -6.98 -1.56
CA ILE A 28 -0.41 -6.80 -1.14
C ILE A 28 -1.30 -7.77 -1.91
N ASN A 29 -2.46 -8.05 -1.33
CA ASN A 29 -3.42 -8.96 -1.92
C ASN A 29 -4.78 -8.28 -2.00
N VAL A 30 -5.69 -8.93 -2.70
CA VAL A 30 -7.06 -8.43 -2.81
C VAL A 30 -7.64 -8.29 -1.40
N GLY A 31 -8.25 -7.15 -1.15
CA GLY A 31 -8.81 -6.84 0.16
C GLY A 31 -7.94 -5.93 1.00
N ASP A 32 -6.66 -5.81 0.65
CA ASP A 32 -5.77 -4.95 1.41
C ASP A 32 -6.11 -3.49 1.14
N VAL A 33 -5.95 -2.66 2.16
CA VAL A 33 -6.23 -1.24 2.08
C VAL A 33 -4.90 -0.50 2.06
N ILE A 34 -4.72 0.35 1.05
CA ILE A 34 -3.50 1.13 0.88
C ILE A 34 -3.84 2.59 1.07
N ARG A 35 -3.04 3.28 1.87
CA ARG A 35 -3.23 4.69 2.08
C ARG A 35 -1.96 5.45 1.71
N ILE A 36 -2.11 6.47 0.89
CA ILE A 36 -1.00 7.29 0.45
C ILE A 36 -1.42 8.74 0.69
N GLY A 37 -0.79 9.39 1.65
CA GLY A 37 -1.16 10.75 2.02
C GLY A 37 -2.60 10.76 2.51
N ARG A 38 -3.45 11.50 1.82
CA ARG A 38 -4.86 11.57 2.18
C ARG A 38 -5.70 10.60 1.37
N SER A 39 -5.12 9.93 0.43
CA SER A 39 -5.87 9.04 -0.43
C SER A 39 -5.84 7.63 0.13
N GLN A 40 -6.94 6.95 -0.01
CA GLN A 40 -7.04 5.58 0.45
C GLN A 40 -7.74 4.76 -0.62
N MET A 41 -7.24 3.58 -0.87
CA MET A 41 -7.86 2.70 -1.84
C MET A 41 -7.80 1.27 -1.32
N GLN A 42 -8.71 0.46 -1.78
CA GLN A 42 -8.74 -0.94 -1.43
C GLN A 42 -8.53 -1.74 -2.71
N LEU A 43 -7.66 -2.73 -2.64
CA LEU A 43 -7.39 -3.56 -3.80
C LEU A 43 -8.56 -4.52 -4.02
N GLU A 44 -9.10 -4.50 -5.23
CA GLU A 44 -10.23 -5.33 -5.57
C GLU A 44 -9.92 -6.18 -6.79
N ALA A 45 -10.56 -7.30 -6.85
CA ALA A 45 -10.38 -8.20 -8.00
C ALA A 45 -11.10 -7.68 -9.24
#